data_adc0c10f03a6b4429578a396f767e822
#
_entry.id   adc0c10f03a6b4429578a396f767e822
#
_cell.length_a   1.000
_cell.length_b   1.000
_cell.length_c   1.000
_cell.angle_alpha   90.00
_cell.angle_beta   90.00
_cell.angle_gamma   90.00
#
_symmetry.space_group_name_H-M   'P 1'
#
loop_
_entity.id
_entity.type
_entity.pdbx_description
1 polymer ?
#
loop_
_entity_poly.entity_id
_entity_poly.type
_entity_poly.pdbx_seq_one_letter_code
_entity_poly.pdbx_strand_id
1 'polypeptide(L)'
;LEKKQCKIFAFEPNKFCFEILARRFIDDDRIKTFNLAISNFSGLSKLYLHEHSKGITDFDFIESSSLNNKKDNVSKTNCVEIMVEHISNILSKFPEIDLIKIDAEGSEYEIIPFLIDQKNKIKNVLCELHGNPKSRKNKGFSNDYKKLVKDLKDMNLYNNWFYEWY
;
A
#
# COMPACT_ATOMS: atom_id res chain seq x y z
N LEU A 1 8.30 4.35 -32.06
CA LEU A 1 7.49 4.50 -30.84
C LEU A 1 8.38 5.18 -29.81
N GLU A 2 8.18 6.47 -29.55
CA GLU A 2 8.81 7.17 -28.44
C GLU A 2 8.43 6.45 -27.14
N LYS A 3 9.43 5.97 -26.39
CA LYS A 3 9.21 5.44 -25.05
C LYS A 3 8.76 6.62 -24.19
N LYS A 4 7.48 6.70 -23.82
CA LYS A 4 7.02 7.64 -22.79
C LYS A 4 7.89 7.42 -21.56
N GLN A 5 8.52 8.49 -21.08
CA GLN A 5 9.30 8.43 -19.83
C GLN A 5 8.31 8.27 -18.68
N CYS A 6 8.26 7.07 -18.12
CA CYS A 6 7.47 6.80 -16.92
C CYS A 6 8.23 7.34 -15.70
N LYS A 7 7.55 8.11 -14.85
CA LYS A 7 8.06 8.50 -13.53
C LYS A 7 7.39 7.63 -12.47
N ILE A 8 8.18 7.12 -11.54
CA ILE A 8 7.74 6.23 -10.47
C ILE A 8 7.99 6.91 -9.12
N PHE A 9 7.00 6.85 -8.26
CA PHE A 9 7.05 7.32 -6.87
C PHE A 9 6.78 6.11 -5.98
N ALA A 10 7.79 5.64 -5.27
CA ALA A 10 7.72 4.44 -4.44
C ALA A 10 7.77 4.83 -2.95
N PHE A 11 6.86 4.28 -2.18
CA PHE A 11 6.70 4.54 -0.76
C PHE A 11 6.94 3.24 0.02
N GLU A 12 7.89 3.26 0.95
CA GLU A 12 8.26 2.11 1.77
C GLU A 12 8.47 2.56 3.22
N PRO A 13 7.59 2.15 4.14
CA PRO A 13 7.68 2.55 5.55
C PRO A 13 8.82 1.89 6.31
N ASN A 14 9.17 0.63 5.98
CA ASN A 14 10.28 -0.03 6.63
C ASN A 14 11.60 0.62 6.20
N LYS A 15 12.27 1.27 7.15
CA LYS A 15 13.52 2.00 6.89
C LYS A 15 14.59 1.13 6.22
N PHE A 16 14.70 -0.12 6.62
CA PHE A 16 15.70 -1.03 6.06
C PHE A 16 15.38 -1.39 4.60
N CYS A 17 14.12 -1.72 4.29
CA CYS A 17 13.66 -1.95 2.92
C CYS A 17 13.81 -0.69 2.06
N PHE A 18 13.46 0.47 2.62
CA PHE A 18 13.64 1.75 1.95
C PHE A 18 15.10 2.02 1.58
N GLU A 19 16.05 1.77 2.48
CA GLU A 19 17.48 1.97 2.19
C GLU A 19 17.97 1.07 1.05
N ILE A 20 17.49 -0.18 0.98
CA ILE A 20 17.79 -1.11 -0.12
C ILE A 20 17.19 -0.58 -1.42
N LEU A 21 15.91 -0.19 -1.38
CA LEU A 21 15.18 0.36 -2.52
C LEU A 21 15.86 1.62 -3.06
N ALA A 22 16.19 2.57 -2.18
CA ALA A 22 16.84 3.82 -2.54
C ALA A 22 18.22 3.60 -3.19
N ARG A 23 19.03 2.70 -2.62
CA ARG A 23 20.34 2.34 -3.20
C ARG A 23 20.22 1.69 -4.57
N ARG A 24 19.22 0.85 -4.76
CA ARG A 24 18.99 0.13 -6.03
C ARG A 24 18.69 1.07 -7.19
N PHE A 25 18.02 2.18 -6.92
CA PHE A 25 17.55 3.12 -7.95
C PHE A 25 18.20 4.50 -7.86
N ILE A 26 19.34 4.62 -7.16
CA ILE A 26 20.01 5.91 -6.90
C ILE A 26 20.39 6.64 -8.19
N ASP A 27 20.72 5.93 -9.25
CA ASP A 27 21.14 6.47 -10.55
C ASP A 27 19.99 6.59 -11.57
N ASP A 28 18.74 6.24 -11.18
CA ASP A 28 17.58 6.36 -12.06
C ASP A 28 16.70 7.56 -11.65
N ASP A 29 16.87 8.68 -12.34
CA ASP A 29 16.17 9.94 -12.10
C ASP A 29 14.64 9.87 -12.31
N ARG A 30 14.16 8.80 -12.94
CA ARG A 30 12.73 8.53 -13.12
C ARG A 30 12.06 8.00 -11.85
N ILE A 31 12.84 7.44 -10.91
CA ILE A 31 12.34 6.79 -9.70
C ILE A 31 12.64 7.66 -8.49
N LYS A 32 11.60 8.00 -7.74
CA LYS A 32 11.72 8.69 -6.46
C LYS A 32 11.21 7.78 -5.35
N THR A 33 12.02 7.57 -4.34
CA THR A 33 11.71 6.73 -3.19
C THR A 33 11.48 7.57 -1.94
N PHE A 34 10.54 7.15 -1.08
CA PHE A 34 10.16 7.86 0.14
C PHE A 34 10.03 6.88 1.29
N ASN A 35 10.71 7.17 2.42
CA ASN A 35 10.57 6.38 3.64
C ASN A 35 9.37 6.85 4.44
N LEU A 36 8.20 6.48 4.01
CA LEU A 36 6.94 6.72 4.70
C LEU A 36 5.85 5.75 4.26
N ALA A 37 4.87 5.54 5.12
CA ALA A 37 3.64 4.83 4.80
C ALA A 37 2.60 5.78 4.20
N ILE A 38 1.65 5.22 3.47
CA ILE A 38 0.46 5.93 2.98
C ILE A 38 -0.77 5.37 3.68
N SER A 39 -1.63 6.26 4.17
CA SER A 39 -2.91 5.89 4.79
C SER A 39 -3.91 7.06 4.69
N ASN A 40 -4.96 7.03 5.50
CA ASN A 40 -6.00 8.06 5.59
C ASN A 40 -5.72 9.14 6.65
N PHE A 41 -4.48 9.24 7.14
CA PHE A 41 -4.02 10.27 8.07
C PHE A 41 -2.56 10.62 7.84
N SER A 42 -2.08 11.72 8.40
CA SER A 42 -0.67 12.10 8.44
C SER A 42 -0.17 12.14 9.88
N GLY A 43 1.11 11.80 10.10
CA GLY A 43 1.77 11.87 11.38
C GLY A 43 2.57 10.62 11.73
N LEU A 44 2.93 10.47 12.99
CA LEU A 44 3.62 9.29 13.51
C LEU A 44 2.64 8.15 13.76
N SER A 45 3.08 6.94 13.44
CA SER A 45 2.33 5.70 13.68
C SER A 45 3.27 4.54 13.97
N LYS A 46 2.68 3.38 14.24
CA LYS A 46 3.40 2.13 14.47
C LYS A 46 3.30 1.22 13.26
N LEU A 47 4.42 0.71 12.80
CA LEU A 47 4.51 -0.42 11.90
C LEU A 47 4.68 -1.67 12.74
N TYR A 48 3.66 -2.52 12.77
CA TYR A 48 3.68 -3.79 13.51
C TYR A 48 4.41 -4.83 12.67
N LEU A 49 5.45 -5.43 13.25
CA LEU A 49 6.25 -6.45 12.59
C LEU A 49 5.58 -7.82 12.69
N HIS A 50 5.97 -8.75 11.83
CA HIS A 50 5.51 -10.13 11.91
C HIS A 50 5.76 -10.71 13.31
N GLU A 51 4.86 -11.55 13.82
CA GLU A 51 4.93 -12.09 15.19
C GLU A 51 6.21 -12.91 15.49
N HIS A 52 6.79 -13.51 14.46
CA HIS A 52 8.06 -14.26 14.56
C HIS A 52 9.30 -13.42 14.20
N SER A 53 9.11 -12.15 13.82
CA SER A 53 10.23 -11.28 13.46
C SER A 53 11.07 -10.91 14.67
N LYS A 54 12.38 -10.98 14.50
CA LYS A 54 13.38 -10.54 15.49
C LYS A 54 13.68 -9.05 15.42
N GLY A 55 13.10 -8.34 14.45
CA GLY A 55 13.29 -6.90 14.27
C GLY A 55 13.08 -6.46 12.81
N ILE A 56 13.24 -5.16 12.59
CA ILE A 56 12.96 -4.50 11.29
C ILE A 56 13.85 -5.01 10.14
N THR A 57 14.97 -5.65 10.45
CA THR A 57 15.93 -6.18 9.48
C THR A 57 15.81 -7.69 9.26
N ASP A 58 14.80 -8.33 9.82
CA ASP A 58 14.59 -9.77 9.71
C ASP A 58 14.00 -10.11 8.33
N PHE A 59 14.87 -10.53 7.41
CA PHE A 59 14.53 -10.82 6.02
C PHE A 59 13.44 -11.86 5.82
N ASP A 60 13.35 -12.84 6.72
CA ASP A 60 12.37 -13.92 6.60
C ASP A 60 10.93 -13.45 6.80
N PHE A 61 10.75 -12.29 7.44
CA PHE A 61 9.44 -11.76 7.83
C PHE A 61 9.20 -10.30 7.45
N ILE A 62 10.11 -9.69 6.69
CA ILE A 62 10.10 -8.26 6.41
C ILE A 62 8.87 -7.80 5.60
N GLU A 63 8.38 -8.66 4.72
CA GLU A 63 7.25 -8.39 3.82
C GLU A 63 5.89 -8.44 4.51
N SER A 64 5.84 -8.88 5.77
CA SER A 64 4.59 -9.11 6.50
C SER A 64 4.24 -8.02 7.50
N SER A 65 4.98 -6.92 7.53
CA SER A 65 4.72 -5.81 8.46
C SER A 65 3.49 -5.00 8.05
N SER A 66 2.72 -4.51 9.03
CA SER A 66 1.47 -3.79 8.77
C SER A 66 1.28 -2.58 9.68
N LEU A 67 0.61 -1.54 9.18
CA LEU A 67 0.06 -0.46 10.01
C LEU A 67 -1.11 -0.94 10.87
N ASN A 68 -1.76 -2.02 10.46
CA ASN A 68 -2.99 -2.50 11.09
C ASN A 68 -2.70 -3.72 11.97
N ASN A 69 -2.91 -3.58 13.27
CA ASN A 69 -2.73 -4.67 14.24
C ASN A 69 -3.83 -5.74 14.20
N LYS A 70 -4.85 -5.61 13.32
CA LYS A 70 -5.85 -6.65 13.04
C LYS A 70 -5.32 -7.74 12.12
N LYS A 71 -4.18 -7.53 11.46
CA LYS A 71 -3.54 -8.54 10.63
C LYS A 71 -3.17 -9.75 11.49
N ASP A 72 -3.51 -10.96 11.03
CA ASP A 72 -3.45 -12.17 11.85
C ASP A 72 -2.04 -12.56 12.29
N ASN A 73 -1.01 -12.17 11.52
CA ASN A 73 0.38 -12.60 11.72
C ASN A 73 1.32 -11.49 12.19
N VAL A 74 0.79 -10.40 12.73
CA VAL A 74 1.62 -9.32 13.30
C VAL A 74 1.63 -9.33 14.81
N SER A 75 2.78 -8.99 15.39
CA SER A 75 2.94 -8.82 16.85
C SER A 75 2.24 -7.52 17.27
N LYS A 76 1.51 -7.57 18.39
CA LYS A 76 0.91 -6.37 18.99
C LYS A 76 1.89 -5.52 19.78
N THR A 77 3.06 -6.07 20.11
CA THR A 77 4.10 -5.44 20.94
C THR A 77 5.39 -5.15 20.21
N ASN A 78 5.73 -5.95 19.19
CA ASN A 78 6.92 -5.73 18.36
C ASN A 78 6.57 -4.81 17.21
N CYS A 79 6.88 -3.53 17.36
CA CYS A 79 6.59 -2.49 16.37
C CYS A 79 7.69 -1.43 16.34
N VAL A 80 7.77 -0.70 15.24
CA VAL A 80 8.65 0.46 15.08
C VAL A 80 7.83 1.70 14.75
N GLU A 81 8.31 2.86 15.16
CA GLU A 81 7.68 4.13 14.81
C GLU A 81 8.05 4.52 13.38
N ILE A 82 7.06 4.96 12.61
CA ILE A 82 7.21 5.40 11.23
C ILE A 82 6.42 6.67 10.96
N MET A 83 6.78 7.37 9.89
CA MET A 83 5.99 8.46 9.34
C MET A 83 4.90 7.91 8.42
N VAL A 84 3.71 8.49 8.51
CA VAL A 84 2.57 8.24 7.64
C VAL A 84 2.18 9.54 6.94
N GLU A 85 1.81 9.45 5.67
CA GLU A 85 1.28 10.58 4.90
C GLU A 85 -0.13 10.25 4.39
N HIS A 86 -1.02 11.22 4.50
CA HIS A 86 -2.38 11.09 3.99
C HIS A 86 -2.39 10.98 2.47
N ILE A 87 -3.08 9.98 1.94
CA ILE A 87 -3.15 9.71 0.49
C ILE A 87 -3.57 10.95 -0.31
N SER A 88 -4.50 11.77 0.17
CA SER A 88 -4.93 12.97 -0.53
C SER A 88 -3.81 13.99 -0.73
N ASN A 89 -2.85 14.10 0.21
CA ASN A 89 -1.69 14.97 0.08
C ASN A 89 -0.74 14.50 -1.02
N ILE A 90 -0.65 13.18 -1.21
CA ILE A 90 0.11 12.60 -2.33
C ILE A 90 -0.62 12.85 -3.64
N LEU A 91 -1.91 12.52 -3.70
CA LEU A 91 -2.72 12.68 -4.92
C LEU A 91 -2.77 14.14 -5.40
N SER A 92 -2.79 15.12 -4.49
CA SER A 92 -2.84 16.54 -4.85
C SER A 92 -1.64 17.03 -5.64
N LYS A 93 -0.50 16.33 -5.56
CA LYS A 93 0.75 16.67 -6.27
C LYS A 93 0.74 16.29 -7.75
N PHE A 94 -0.23 15.49 -8.18
CA PHE A 94 -0.31 14.95 -9.53
C PHE A 94 -1.60 15.36 -10.21
N PRO A 95 -1.55 15.95 -11.40
CA PRO A 95 -2.75 16.26 -12.18
C PRO A 95 -3.37 15.00 -12.79
N GLU A 96 -2.55 14.02 -13.15
CA GLU A 96 -2.94 12.73 -13.75
C GLU A 96 -1.99 11.63 -13.27
N ILE A 97 -2.53 10.41 -13.09
CA ILE A 97 -1.79 9.23 -12.65
C ILE A 97 -2.19 8.05 -13.55
N ASP A 98 -1.23 7.45 -14.23
CA ASP A 98 -1.50 6.33 -15.13
C ASP A 98 -1.80 5.03 -14.37
N LEU A 99 -1.07 4.78 -13.26
CA LEU A 99 -1.23 3.57 -12.46
C LEU A 99 -0.87 3.83 -10.99
N ILE A 100 -1.71 3.35 -10.10
CA ILE A 100 -1.38 3.17 -8.68
C ILE A 100 -1.30 1.67 -8.41
N LYS A 101 -0.14 1.19 -7.92
CA LYS A 101 0.02 -0.16 -7.37
C LYS A 101 -0.03 -0.07 -5.84
N ILE A 102 -0.85 -0.90 -5.22
CA ILE A 102 -1.01 -0.96 -3.77
C ILE A 102 -0.77 -2.39 -3.30
N ASP A 103 0.10 -2.48 -2.31
CA ASP A 103 0.38 -3.68 -1.52
C ASP A 103 0.74 -3.16 -0.12
N ALA A 104 -0.27 -2.91 0.69
CA ALA A 104 -0.14 -2.14 1.93
C ALA A 104 -0.49 -2.95 3.18
N GLU A 105 -0.53 -4.28 3.04
CA GLU A 105 -0.62 -5.24 4.13
C GLU A 105 -1.77 -4.95 5.10
N GLY A 106 -2.94 -4.57 4.54
CA GLY A 106 -4.19 -4.32 5.26
C GLY A 106 -4.60 -2.84 5.34
N SER A 107 -3.78 -1.89 4.84
CA SER A 107 -4.15 -0.47 4.77
C SER A 107 -4.90 -0.10 3.49
N GLU A 108 -5.12 -1.04 2.58
CA GLU A 108 -5.82 -0.85 1.30
C GLU A 108 -7.22 -0.26 1.51
N TYR A 109 -7.93 -0.75 2.54
CA TYR A 109 -9.30 -0.34 2.87
C TYR A 109 -9.41 1.12 3.33
N GLU A 110 -8.32 1.68 3.82
CA GLU A 110 -8.22 3.08 4.24
C GLU A 110 -7.83 4.00 3.07
N ILE A 111 -7.14 3.46 2.06
CA ILE A 111 -6.61 4.22 0.91
C ILE A 111 -7.62 4.28 -0.23
N ILE A 112 -8.20 3.14 -0.61
CA ILE A 112 -9.01 2.99 -1.83
C ILE A 112 -10.22 3.95 -1.90
N PRO A 113 -10.96 4.24 -0.81
CA PRO A 113 -12.06 5.20 -0.87
C PRO A 113 -11.63 6.57 -1.41
N PHE A 114 -10.46 7.07 -1.01
CA PHE A 114 -9.92 8.34 -1.50
C PHE A 114 -9.50 8.27 -2.98
N LEU A 115 -9.08 7.09 -3.47
CA LEU A 115 -8.77 6.90 -4.89
C LEU A 115 -10.05 6.94 -5.73
N ILE A 116 -11.14 6.35 -5.23
CA ILE A 116 -12.45 6.39 -5.89
C ILE A 116 -12.92 7.83 -6.06
N ASP A 117 -12.78 8.68 -5.04
CA ASP A 117 -13.12 10.09 -5.10
C ASP A 117 -12.30 10.87 -6.14
N GLN A 118 -11.11 10.38 -6.48
CA GLN A 118 -10.19 10.98 -7.45
C GLN A 118 -10.07 10.18 -8.76
N LYS A 119 -11.01 9.26 -9.03
CA LYS A 119 -10.95 8.33 -10.18
C LYS A 119 -10.77 9.00 -11.54
N ASN A 120 -11.25 10.24 -11.69
CA ASN A 120 -11.17 10.97 -12.97
C ASN A 120 -9.73 11.32 -13.37
N LYS A 121 -8.79 11.35 -12.43
CA LYS A 121 -7.37 11.60 -12.69
C LYS A 121 -6.49 10.36 -12.55
N ILE A 122 -7.05 9.22 -12.14
CA ILE A 122 -6.34 7.95 -11.96
C ILE A 122 -6.86 6.99 -13.03
N LYS A 123 -5.98 6.54 -13.95
CA LYS A 123 -6.40 5.67 -15.05
C LYS A 123 -6.63 4.24 -14.59
N ASN A 124 -5.76 3.71 -13.72
CA ASN A 124 -5.83 2.33 -13.24
C ASN A 124 -5.35 2.20 -11.80
N VAL A 125 -5.95 1.28 -11.07
CA VAL A 125 -5.49 0.83 -9.74
C VAL A 125 -5.26 -0.67 -9.77
N LEU A 126 -4.08 -1.10 -9.37
CA LEU A 126 -3.71 -2.51 -9.19
C LEU A 126 -3.44 -2.74 -7.71
N CYS A 127 -4.15 -3.67 -7.09
CA CYS A 127 -4.13 -3.83 -5.64
C CYS A 127 -4.12 -5.29 -5.20
N GLU A 128 -3.27 -5.63 -4.23
CA GLU A 128 -3.41 -6.84 -3.43
C GLU A 128 -4.38 -6.55 -2.28
N LEU A 129 -5.51 -7.27 -2.22
CA LEU A 129 -6.48 -7.10 -1.15
C LEU A 129 -6.32 -8.18 -0.08
N HIS A 130 -5.87 -7.77 1.09
CA HIS A 130 -5.77 -8.66 2.24
C HIS A 130 -7.17 -9.02 2.79
N GLY A 131 -7.38 -10.28 3.15
CA GLY A 131 -8.71 -10.78 3.59
C GLY A 131 -9.58 -11.36 2.48
N ASN A 132 -9.04 -11.49 1.27
CA ASN A 132 -9.67 -12.24 0.20
C ASN A 132 -9.92 -13.70 0.65
N PRO A 133 -11.15 -14.23 0.53
CA PRO A 133 -11.49 -15.60 0.94
C PRO A 133 -10.65 -16.69 0.28
N LYS A 134 -10.10 -16.42 -0.91
CA LYS A 134 -9.24 -17.37 -1.62
C LYS A 134 -7.84 -17.49 -1.00
N SER A 135 -7.32 -16.43 -0.37
CA SER A 135 -5.97 -16.43 0.18
C SER A 135 -5.80 -17.24 1.47
N ARG A 136 -6.89 -17.63 2.14
CA ARG A 136 -6.92 -18.31 3.46
C ARG A 136 -6.19 -17.57 4.59
N LYS A 137 -5.57 -16.42 4.32
CA LYS A 137 -4.82 -15.59 5.25
C LYS A 137 -5.57 -14.30 5.56
N ASN A 138 -5.20 -13.64 6.66
CA ASN A 138 -5.68 -12.31 7.01
C ASN A 138 -7.22 -12.22 7.17
N LYS A 139 -7.82 -13.18 7.86
CA LYS A 139 -9.27 -13.26 8.09
C LYS A 139 -9.83 -12.02 8.80
N GLY A 140 -9.00 -11.30 9.55
CA GLY A 140 -9.36 -10.04 10.20
C GLY A 140 -9.94 -8.98 9.25
N PHE A 141 -9.58 -9.04 7.95
CA PHE A 141 -10.06 -8.11 6.91
C PHE A 141 -11.22 -8.63 6.06
N SER A 142 -11.76 -9.82 6.35
CA SER A 142 -12.77 -10.47 5.47
C SER A 142 -14.05 -9.65 5.27
N ASN A 143 -14.47 -8.87 6.27
CA ASN A 143 -15.64 -8.02 6.15
C ASN A 143 -15.34 -6.76 5.33
N ASP A 144 -14.16 -6.16 5.54
CA ASP A 144 -13.70 -5.01 4.79
C ASP A 144 -13.55 -5.37 3.30
N TYR A 145 -12.98 -6.54 3.01
CA TYR A 145 -12.90 -7.11 1.67
C TYR A 145 -14.27 -7.20 0.99
N LYS A 146 -15.22 -7.87 1.65
CA LYS A 146 -16.57 -8.07 1.08
C LYS A 146 -17.27 -6.75 0.79
N LYS A 147 -17.16 -5.79 1.70
CA LYS A 147 -17.74 -4.47 1.55
C LYS A 147 -17.11 -3.74 0.37
N LEU A 148 -15.79 -3.61 0.34
CA LEU A 148 -15.07 -2.89 -0.71
C LEU A 148 -15.34 -3.49 -2.10
N VAL A 149 -15.25 -4.81 -2.25
CA VAL A 149 -15.50 -5.47 -3.54
C VAL A 149 -16.94 -5.28 -4.01
N LYS A 150 -17.90 -5.28 -3.08
CA LYS A 150 -19.30 -4.98 -3.40
C LYS A 150 -19.42 -3.54 -3.91
N ASP A 151 -18.88 -2.57 -3.18
CA ASP A 151 -18.96 -1.15 -3.53
C ASP A 151 -18.31 -0.87 -4.90
N LEU A 152 -17.13 -1.45 -5.17
CA LEU A 152 -16.45 -1.34 -6.46
C LEU A 152 -17.26 -1.95 -7.62
N LYS A 153 -17.97 -3.06 -7.38
CA LYS A 153 -18.85 -3.69 -8.38
C LYS A 153 -20.10 -2.84 -8.63
N ASP A 154 -20.73 -2.36 -7.58
CA ASP A 154 -21.93 -1.51 -7.67
C ASP A 154 -21.63 -0.21 -8.45
N MET A 155 -20.39 0.31 -8.34
CA MET A 155 -19.91 1.46 -9.10
C MET A 155 -19.37 1.11 -10.51
N ASN A 156 -19.37 -0.15 -10.92
CA ASN A 156 -18.77 -0.63 -12.16
C ASN A 156 -17.27 -0.32 -12.30
N LEU A 157 -16.53 -0.30 -11.19
CA LEU A 157 -15.10 -0.03 -11.15
C LEU A 157 -14.26 -1.32 -11.09
N TYR A 158 -14.79 -2.40 -10.53
CA TYR A 158 -14.10 -3.67 -10.40
C TYR A 158 -13.86 -4.30 -11.77
N ASN A 159 -12.61 -4.66 -12.08
CA ASN A 159 -12.10 -5.13 -13.38
C ASN A 159 -12.21 -4.13 -14.56
N ASN A 160 -12.59 -2.87 -14.31
CA ASN A 160 -12.64 -1.82 -15.33
C ASN A 160 -11.65 -0.68 -15.03
N TRP A 161 -11.44 -0.41 -13.74
CA TRP A 161 -10.53 0.62 -13.23
C TRP A 161 -9.67 0.07 -12.08
N PHE A 162 -10.24 -0.83 -11.26
CA PHE A 162 -9.61 -1.50 -10.14
C PHE A 162 -9.37 -2.96 -10.50
N TYR A 163 -8.12 -3.39 -10.38
CA TYR A 163 -7.67 -4.75 -10.66
C TYR A 163 -7.04 -5.35 -9.41
N GLU A 164 -7.57 -6.48 -8.98
CA GLU A 164 -7.05 -7.23 -7.84
C GLU A 164 -6.07 -8.30 -8.34
N TRP A 165 -4.93 -8.47 -7.65
CA TRP A 165 -4.06 -9.64 -7.81
C TRP A 165 -3.94 -10.40 -6.50
N TYR A 166 -3.42 -11.65 -6.57
CA TYR A 166 -3.28 -12.58 -5.45
C TYR A 166 -1.83 -13.01 -5.29
#